data_af115233e2e814baef477a6b6ea7e46f
#
_entry.id   af115233e2e814baef477a6b6ea7e46f
#
_cell.length_a   1.000
_cell.length_b   1.000
_cell.length_c   1.000
_cell.angle_alpha   90.00
_cell.angle_beta   90.00
_cell.angle_gamma   90.00
#
_symmetry.space_group_name_H-M   'P 1'
#
loop_
_entity.id
_entity.type
_entity.pdbx_description
1 polymer ?
#
loop_
_entity_poly.entity_id
_entity_poly.type
_entity_poly.pdbx_seq_one_letter_code
_entity_poly.pdbx_strand_id
1 'polypeptide(L)'
;SRQSRGLGDVYKRQLEDGSTIMTPLRPYQLLQLSCRQYNSSIEERIVTAKRVASVKGKVPVVIEPTLGLVFFPTKSPKRDDCEWYAWSHMSEVIEEDGQTKLKTRNGMILPVNASPYIVRNQMKATGELMARYQQLNAMTLEERFNAIKS
;
A
#
# COMPACT_ATOMS: atom_id res chain seq x y z
N SER A 1 1.82 -13.64 13.23
CA SER A 1 2.24 -12.33 13.69
C SER A 1 1.30 -11.25 13.15
N ARG A 2 1.37 -10.06 13.72
CA ARG A 2 0.56 -8.93 13.27
C ARG A 2 0.88 -8.51 11.84
N GLN A 3 2.13 -8.59 11.44
CA GLN A 3 2.56 -8.29 10.08
C GLN A 3 1.89 -9.20 9.06
N SER A 4 1.82 -10.49 9.38
CA SER A 4 1.15 -11.46 8.52
C SER A 4 -0.35 -11.17 8.41
N ARG A 5 -0.96 -10.60 9.47
CA ARG A 5 -2.39 -10.33 9.50
C ARG A 5 -2.77 -9.19 8.53
N GLY A 6 -1.98 -8.12 8.45
CA GLY A 6 -2.27 -7.00 7.57
C GLY A 6 -2.17 -7.37 6.10
N LEU A 7 -0.97 -7.44 5.57
CA LEU A 7 -0.74 -7.72 4.16
C LEU A 7 -1.14 -9.15 3.79
N GLY A 8 -0.81 -10.12 4.65
CA GLY A 8 -1.08 -11.52 4.38
C GLY A 8 -2.56 -11.83 4.19
N ASP A 9 -3.43 -11.29 5.06
CA ASP A 9 -4.86 -11.55 4.96
C ASP A 9 -5.46 -10.90 3.72
N VAL A 10 -5.05 -9.67 3.40
CA VAL A 10 -5.50 -8.97 2.20
C VAL A 10 -4.99 -9.68 0.95
N TYR A 11 -3.73 -10.06 0.94
CA TYR A 11 -3.10 -10.74 -0.19
C TYR A 11 -3.75 -12.10 -0.48
N LYS A 12 -4.04 -12.88 0.56
CA LYS A 12 -4.72 -14.17 0.43
C LYS A 12 -6.07 -14.06 -0.27
N ARG A 13 -6.79 -12.96 -0.03
CA ARG A 13 -8.13 -12.78 -0.58
C ARG A 13 -8.16 -12.28 -2.00
N GLN A 14 -7.03 -11.93 -2.54
CA GLN A 14 -6.89 -11.56 -3.96
C GLN A 14 -6.72 -12.77 -4.86
N LEU A 15 -6.61 -13.96 -4.31
CA LEU A 15 -6.51 -15.17 -5.10
C LEU A 15 -7.83 -15.45 -5.80
N GLU A 16 -7.75 -15.75 -7.07
CA GLU A 16 -8.85 -15.73 -8.04
C GLU A 16 -10.05 -16.60 -7.68
N ASP A 17 -9.83 -17.71 -7.03
CA ASP A 17 -10.87 -18.68 -6.71
C ASP A 17 -11.40 -18.58 -5.29
N GLY A 18 -10.98 -17.55 -4.56
CA GLY A 18 -11.34 -17.39 -3.15
C GLY A 18 -10.61 -18.34 -2.21
N SER A 19 -9.67 -19.13 -2.72
CA SER A 19 -8.86 -20.00 -1.88
C SER A 19 -7.85 -19.18 -1.06
N THR A 20 -7.46 -19.74 0.10
CA THR A 20 -6.47 -19.11 0.96
C THR A 20 -5.17 -19.90 0.89
N ILE A 21 -4.11 -19.26 0.40
CA ILE A 21 -2.79 -19.86 0.43
C ILE A 21 -2.04 -19.36 1.65
N MET A 22 -1.63 -20.29 2.51
CA MET A 22 -0.76 -19.97 3.63
C MET A 22 0.68 -19.84 3.14
N THR A 23 1.30 -18.70 3.40
CA THR A 23 2.69 -18.48 3.05
C THR A 23 3.52 -18.25 4.31
N PRO A 24 4.73 -18.83 4.41
CA PRO A 24 5.64 -18.56 5.51
C PRO A 24 6.33 -17.20 5.41
N LEU A 25 6.16 -16.49 4.30
CA LEU A 25 6.81 -15.21 4.08
C LEU A 25 6.13 -14.11 4.89
N ARG A 26 6.94 -13.20 5.42
CA ARG A 26 6.45 -11.98 6.07
C ARG A 26 5.89 -11.03 5.04
N PRO A 27 4.96 -10.13 5.43
CA PRO A 27 4.40 -9.14 4.49
C PRO A 27 5.43 -8.34 3.71
N TYR A 28 6.50 -7.91 4.37
CA TYR A 28 7.59 -7.20 3.71
C TYR A 28 8.24 -8.06 2.61
N GLN A 29 8.46 -9.34 2.88
CA GLN A 29 9.04 -10.27 1.90
C GLN A 29 8.11 -10.49 0.72
N LEU A 30 6.80 -10.63 0.96
CA LEU A 30 5.81 -10.76 -0.11
C LEU A 30 5.79 -9.50 -0.98
N LEU A 31 5.84 -8.34 -0.35
CA LEU A 31 5.86 -7.07 -1.07
C LEU A 31 7.14 -6.92 -1.90
N GLN A 32 8.29 -7.34 -1.36
CA GLN A 32 9.56 -7.31 -2.06
C GLN A 32 9.55 -8.24 -3.28
N LEU A 33 8.99 -9.45 -3.14
CA LEU A 33 8.83 -10.36 -4.26
C LEU A 33 7.90 -9.78 -5.33
N SER A 34 6.83 -9.13 -4.91
CA SER A 34 5.91 -8.46 -5.84
C SER A 34 6.62 -7.36 -6.63
N CYS A 35 7.45 -6.55 -5.98
CA CYS A 35 8.24 -5.54 -6.66
C CYS A 35 9.19 -6.17 -7.69
N ARG A 36 9.83 -7.28 -7.34
CA ARG A 36 10.75 -7.97 -8.25
C ARG A 36 10.08 -8.47 -9.52
N GLN A 37 8.82 -8.87 -9.44
CA GLN A 37 8.05 -9.27 -10.63
C GLN A 37 7.92 -8.13 -11.64
N TYR A 38 8.03 -6.89 -11.16
CA TYR A 38 8.00 -5.69 -11.98
C TYR A 38 9.39 -5.05 -12.12
N ASN A 39 10.45 -5.85 -11.95
CA ASN A 39 11.85 -5.44 -12.11
C ASN A 39 12.24 -4.27 -11.21
N SER A 40 11.77 -4.28 -9.96
CA SER A 40 12.02 -3.20 -9.01
C SER A 40 12.18 -3.73 -7.59
N SER A 41 12.35 -2.84 -6.63
CA SER A 41 12.44 -3.13 -5.21
C SER A 41 11.56 -2.18 -4.43
N ILE A 42 11.30 -2.50 -3.15
CA ILE A 42 10.56 -1.59 -2.26
C ILE A 42 11.29 -0.24 -2.18
N GLU A 43 12.60 -0.26 -2.02
CA GLU A 43 13.43 0.92 -1.88
C GLU A 43 13.32 1.83 -3.11
N GLU A 44 13.39 1.27 -4.29
CA GLU A 44 13.24 2.01 -5.55
C GLU A 44 11.85 2.61 -5.69
N ARG A 45 10.82 1.84 -5.32
CA ARG A 45 9.43 2.30 -5.38
C ARG A 45 9.19 3.45 -4.41
N ILE A 46 9.80 3.42 -3.23
CA ILE A 46 9.71 4.50 -2.25
C ILE A 46 10.40 5.77 -2.78
N VAL A 47 11.58 5.64 -3.36
CA VAL A 47 12.30 6.78 -3.96
C VAL A 47 11.46 7.41 -5.06
N THR A 48 10.87 6.61 -5.94
CA THR A 48 10.02 7.10 -7.01
C THR A 48 8.78 7.81 -6.47
N ALA A 49 8.12 7.24 -5.47
CA ALA A 49 6.92 7.84 -4.87
C ALA A 49 7.23 9.21 -4.26
N LYS A 50 8.36 9.36 -3.60
CA LYS A 50 8.81 10.64 -3.04
C LYS A 50 9.00 11.70 -4.11
N ARG A 51 9.50 11.34 -5.28
CA ARG A 51 9.67 12.24 -6.40
C ARG A 51 8.33 12.62 -7.04
N VAL A 52 7.43 11.66 -7.14
CA VAL A 52 6.16 11.84 -7.85
C VAL A 52 5.21 12.76 -7.09
N ALA A 53 5.11 12.62 -5.78
CA ALA A 53 4.09 13.30 -4.99
C ALA A 53 4.59 13.97 -3.72
N SER A 54 5.89 14.12 -3.54
CA SER A 54 6.51 14.76 -2.35
C SER A 54 6.02 14.13 -1.03
N VAL A 55 5.77 12.82 -1.02
CA VAL A 55 5.33 12.10 0.17
C VAL A 55 6.50 11.97 1.14
N LYS A 56 6.22 12.15 2.43
CA LYS A 56 7.21 12.04 3.50
C LYS A 56 6.80 10.97 4.51
N GLY A 57 7.79 10.39 5.19
CA GLY A 57 7.54 9.45 6.27
C GLY A 57 7.15 8.07 5.78
N LYS A 58 5.99 7.59 6.19
CA LYS A 58 5.48 6.25 5.88
C LYS A 58 5.00 6.16 4.42
N VAL A 59 5.94 6.09 3.50
CA VAL A 59 5.67 6.20 2.06
C VAL A 59 5.01 4.93 1.52
N PRO A 60 3.88 5.04 0.79
CA PRO A 60 3.29 3.90 0.12
C PRO A 60 4.19 3.31 -0.97
N VAL A 61 4.03 2.02 -1.22
CA VAL A 61 4.74 1.31 -2.29
C VAL A 61 3.78 1.08 -3.45
N VAL A 62 4.02 1.77 -4.56
CA VAL A 62 3.22 1.64 -5.78
C VAL A 62 3.90 0.63 -6.69
N ILE A 63 3.32 -0.55 -6.81
CA ILE A 63 3.89 -1.64 -7.63
C ILE A 63 3.47 -1.48 -9.08
N GLU A 64 2.15 -1.38 -9.31
CA GLU A 64 1.60 -1.20 -10.66
C GLU A 64 0.38 -0.29 -10.58
N PRO A 65 0.54 0.99 -10.92
CA PRO A 65 -0.55 1.96 -10.77
C PRO A 65 -1.77 1.68 -11.64
N THR A 66 -1.58 1.13 -12.83
CA THR A 66 -2.70 0.85 -13.74
C THR A 66 -3.59 -0.28 -13.23
N LEU A 67 -3.04 -1.18 -12.41
CA LEU A 67 -3.79 -2.27 -11.78
C LEU A 67 -4.23 -1.94 -10.36
N GLY A 68 -3.92 -0.74 -9.87
CA GLY A 68 -4.23 -0.37 -8.50
C GLY A 68 -3.42 -1.12 -7.45
N LEU A 69 -2.28 -1.68 -7.83
CA LEU A 69 -1.40 -2.41 -6.91
C LEU A 69 -0.54 -1.43 -6.13
N VAL A 70 -1.08 -0.98 -5.01
CA VAL A 70 -0.40 -0.07 -4.10
C VAL A 70 -0.67 -0.49 -2.66
N PHE A 71 0.36 -0.45 -1.83
CA PHE A 71 0.29 -0.81 -0.42
C PHE A 71 0.78 0.34 0.44
N PHE A 72 0.09 0.60 1.53
CA PHE A 72 0.54 1.61 2.48
C PHE A 72 0.94 0.97 3.80
N PRO A 73 2.03 1.47 4.41
CA PRO A 73 2.46 0.98 5.72
C PRO A 73 1.79 1.78 6.84
N THR A 74 1.61 1.14 7.98
CA THR A 74 1.10 1.81 9.19
C THR A 74 2.21 2.42 10.04
N LYS A 75 3.44 1.96 9.84
CA LYS A 75 4.63 2.40 10.56
C LYS A 75 5.80 2.48 9.60
N SER A 76 6.99 2.84 10.10
CA SER A 76 8.19 2.80 9.27
C SER A 76 8.38 1.40 8.68
N PRO A 77 8.68 1.29 7.38
CA PRO A 77 8.83 -0.02 6.72
C PRO A 77 9.87 -0.93 7.36
N LYS A 78 10.86 -0.37 8.06
CA LYS A 78 11.91 -1.16 8.70
C LYS A 78 11.51 -1.74 10.06
N ARG A 79 10.38 -1.32 10.60
CA ARG A 79 9.93 -1.83 11.88
C ARG A 79 9.30 -3.21 11.73
N ASP A 80 9.58 -4.10 12.67
CA ASP A 80 9.02 -5.46 12.67
C ASP A 80 7.51 -5.46 12.85
N ASP A 81 6.95 -4.43 13.49
CA ASP A 81 5.51 -4.31 13.73
C ASP A 81 4.80 -3.46 12.67
N CYS A 82 5.47 -3.14 11.57
CA CYS A 82 4.82 -2.46 10.45
C CYS A 82 3.83 -3.39 9.75
N GLU A 83 2.59 -2.93 9.63
CA GLU A 83 1.57 -3.62 8.87
C GLU A 83 1.42 -2.94 7.51
N TRP A 84 1.09 -3.71 6.49
CA TRP A 84 0.90 -3.25 5.12
C TRP A 84 -0.49 -3.59 4.64
N TYR A 85 -1.16 -2.66 4.01
CA TYR A 85 -2.52 -2.84 3.51
C TYR A 85 -2.63 -2.44 2.04
N ALA A 86 -3.36 -3.25 1.28
CA ALA A 86 -3.66 -2.96 -0.12
C ALA A 86 -4.73 -1.87 -0.19
N TRP A 87 -4.35 -0.69 -0.64
CA TRP A 87 -5.23 0.48 -0.64
C TRP A 87 -6.54 0.27 -1.39
N SER A 88 -6.48 -0.36 -2.57
CA SER A 88 -7.67 -0.58 -3.40
C SER A 88 -8.68 -1.55 -2.79
N HIS A 89 -8.28 -2.33 -1.78
CA HIS A 89 -9.17 -3.28 -1.11
C HIS A 89 -9.80 -2.74 0.16
N MET A 90 -9.37 -1.57 0.62
CA MET A 90 -9.89 -0.95 1.84
C MET A 90 -11.05 -0.02 1.50
N SER A 91 -12.10 -0.05 2.31
CA SER A 91 -13.26 0.81 2.11
C SER A 91 -13.37 1.92 3.16
N GLU A 92 -13.17 1.60 4.45
CA GLU A 92 -13.29 2.62 5.49
C GLU A 92 -12.48 2.27 6.74
N VAL A 93 -12.19 3.30 7.52
CA VAL A 93 -11.56 3.18 8.83
C VAL A 93 -12.64 3.24 9.89
N ILE A 94 -12.62 2.26 10.81
CA ILE A 94 -13.59 2.16 11.91
C ILE A 94 -12.84 2.29 13.23
N GLU A 95 -13.37 3.07 14.14
CA GLU A 95 -12.92 3.11 15.53
C GLU A 95 -14.00 2.49 16.39
N GLU A 96 -13.66 1.41 17.09
CA GLU A 96 -14.60 0.66 17.91
C GLU A 96 -13.91 0.19 19.19
N ASP A 97 -14.48 0.51 20.33
CA ASP A 97 -13.93 0.14 21.65
C ASP A 97 -12.46 0.56 21.83
N GLY A 98 -12.10 1.74 21.33
CA GLY A 98 -10.74 2.24 21.40
C GLY A 98 -9.77 1.57 20.46
N GLN A 99 -10.25 0.70 19.59
CA GLN A 99 -9.41 0.00 18.61
C GLN A 99 -9.68 0.51 17.20
N THR A 100 -8.61 0.56 16.40
CA THR A 100 -8.70 0.89 14.98
C THR A 100 -8.92 -0.36 14.18
N LYS A 101 -9.87 -0.33 13.26
CA LYS A 101 -10.16 -1.42 12.34
C LYS A 101 -10.28 -0.88 10.93
N LEU A 102 -9.89 -1.69 9.95
CA LEU A 102 -10.09 -1.42 8.54
C LEU A 102 -11.12 -2.38 7.99
N LYS A 103 -12.15 -1.83 7.35
CA LYS A 103 -13.12 -2.61 6.62
C LYS A 103 -12.69 -2.74 5.18
N THR A 104 -12.67 -3.96 4.68
CA THR A 104 -12.38 -4.23 3.27
C THR A 104 -13.63 -4.07 2.42
N ARG A 105 -13.46 -3.94 1.10
CA ARG A 105 -14.58 -3.81 0.17
C ARG A 105 -15.49 -5.03 0.15
N ASN A 106 -14.96 -6.20 0.49
CA ASN A 106 -15.77 -7.43 0.60
C ASN A 106 -16.31 -7.67 2.01
N GLY A 107 -16.24 -6.67 2.90
CA GLY A 107 -16.90 -6.70 4.19
C GLY A 107 -16.11 -7.27 5.35
N MET A 108 -14.85 -7.64 5.15
CA MET A 108 -13.99 -8.07 6.25
C MET A 108 -13.57 -6.92 7.13
N ILE A 109 -13.39 -7.22 8.42
CA ILE A 109 -12.91 -6.28 9.42
C ILE A 109 -11.52 -6.73 9.89
N LEU A 110 -10.52 -5.88 9.68
CA LEU A 110 -9.13 -6.15 10.03
C LEU A 110 -8.69 -5.24 11.17
N PRO A 111 -8.17 -5.78 12.28
CA PRO A 111 -7.60 -4.93 13.34
C PRO A 111 -6.30 -4.31 12.84
N VAL A 112 -6.07 -3.05 13.23
CA VAL A 112 -4.90 -2.26 12.78
C VAL A 112 -4.17 -1.73 14.00
N ASN A 113 -2.84 -1.85 14.01
CA ASN A 113 -2.00 -1.39 15.11
C ASN A 113 -1.54 0.07 14.95
N ALA A 114 -2.43 0.92 14.51
CA ALA A 114 -2.19 2.36 14.37
C ALA A 114 -3.46 3.12 14.72
N SER A 115 -3.35 4.41 15.01
CA SER A 115 -4.52 5.22 15.31
C SER A 115 -5.40 5.43 14.06
N PRO A 116 -6.71 5.70 14.24
CA PRO A 116 -7.57 6.01 13.09
C PRO A 116 -7.04 7.20 12.28
N TYR A 117 -6.46 8.17 12.95
CA TYR A 117 -5.87 9.36 12.32
C TYR A 117 -4.74 8.96 11.36
N ILE A 118 -3.82 8.11 11.81
CA ILE A 118 -2.70 7.64 10.99
C ILE A 118 -3.22 6.87 9.76
N VAL A 119 -4.16 5.96 9.97
CA VAL A 119 -4.69 5.14 8.88
C VAL A 119 -5.44 5.99 7.85
N ARG A 120 -6.28 6.92 8.31
CA ARG A 120 -6.99 7.85 7.41
C ARG A 120 -6.02 8.69 6.60
N ASN A 121 -4.97 9.20 7.25
CA ASN A 121 -3.95 9.97 6.54
C ASN A 121 -3.20 9.15 5.52
N GLN A 122 -2.86 7.90 5.85
CA GLN A 122 -2.20 7.00 4.91
C GLN A 122 -3.10 6.68 3.70
N MET A 123 -4.37 6.43 3.93
CA MET A 123 -5.32 6.18 2.84
C MET A 123 -5.49 7.40 1.94
N LYS A 124 -5.57 8.60 2.52
CA LYS A 124 -5.66 9.84 1.76
C LYS A 124 -4.39 10.11 0.96
N ALA A 125 -3.24 10.01 1.60
CA ALA A 125 -1.95 10.22 0.94
C ALA A 125 -1.73 9.23 -0.20
N THR A 126 -2.15 7.97 -0.01
CA THR A 126 -2.05 6.94 -1.05
C THR A 126 -2.96 7.27 -2.23
N GLY A 127 -4.17 7.74 -1.97
CA GLY A 127 -5.10 8.18 -3.01
C GLY A 127 -4.55 9.35 -3.83
N GLU A 128 -3.95 10.33 -3.17
CA GLU A 128 -3.31 11.47 -3.83
C GLU A 128 -2.11 11.02 -4.68
N LEU A 129 -1.31 10.10 -4.15
CA LEU A 129 -0.18 9.54 -4.89
C LEU A 129 -0.65 8.79 -6.14
N MET A 130 -1.70 7.98 -6.02
CA MET A 130 -2.27 7.25 -7.16
C MET A 130 -2.83 8.19 -8.21
N ALA A 131 -3.49 9.25 -7.80
CA ALA A 131 -3.99 10.28 -8.73
C ALA A 131 -2.83 10.92 -9.50
N ARG A 132 -1.71 11.17 -8.84
CA ARG A 132 -0.52 11.71 -9.49
C ARG A 132 0.09 10.75 -10.51
N TYR A 133 0.16 9.46 -10.18
CA TYR A 133 0.62 8.44 -11.13
C TYR A 133 -0.28 8.38 -12.36
N GLN A 134 -1.59 8.42 -12.18
CA GLN A 134 -2.54 8.43 -13.30
C GLN A 134 -2.36 9.66 -14.19
N GLN A 135 -2.12 10.81 -13.57
CA GLN A 135 -1.85 12.05 -14.28
C GLN A 135 -0.57 11.94 -15.12
N LEU A 136 0.50 11.39 -14.55
CA LEU A 136 1.76 11.19 -15.25
C LEU A 136 1.61 10.19 -16.41
N ASN A 137 0.83 9.13 -16.22
CA ASN A 137 0.59 8.14 -17.27
C ASN A 137 -0.18 8.71 -18.45
N ALA A 138 -0.95 9.77 -18.25
CA ALA A 138 -1.69 10.45 -19.31
C ALA A 138 -0.82 11.47 -20.06
N MET A 139 0.38 11.77 -19.58
CA MET A 139 1.29 12.74 -20.19
C MET A 139 2.17 12.10 -21.28
N THR A 140 2.65 12.92 -22.22
CA THR A 140 3.74 12.52 -23.11
C THR A 140 5.01 12.25 -22.30
N LEU A 141 5.97 11.55 -22.91
CA LEU A 141 7.24 11.25 -22.23
C LEU A 141 7.97 12.52 -21.81
N GLU A 142 7.99 13.53 -22.67
CA GLU A 142 8.63 14.81 -22.38
C GLU A 142 7.95 15.55 -21.22
N GLU A 143 6.62 15.66 -21.27
CA GLU A 143 5.84 16.29 -20.21
C GLU A 143 6.06 15.59 -18.87
N ARG A 144 6.08 14.26 -18.88
CA ARG A 144 6.30 13.43 -17.70
C ARG A 144 7.69 13.67 -17.10
N PHE A 145 8.70 13.71 -17.95
CA PHE A 145 10.08 13.97 -17.53
C PHE A 145 10.20 15.34 -16.85
N ASN A 146 9.62 16.38 -17.46
CA ASN A 146 9.66 17.73 -16.91
C ASN A 146 8.90 17.84 -15.60
N ALA A 147 7.77 17.15 -15.45
CA ALA A 147 6.97 17.16 -14.23
C ALA A 147 7.70 16.52 -13.05
N ILE A 148 8.43 15.43 -13.28
CA ILE A 148 9.17 14.72 -12.24
C ILE A 148 10.46 15.46 -11.87
N LYS A 149 11.11 16.07 -12.86
CA LYS A 149 12.36 16.80 -12.71
C LYS A 149 12.19 18.03 -11.82
N SER A 150 11.06 18.72 -11.95
CA SER A 150 10.79 19.93 -11.17
C SER A 150 10.25 19.59 -9.77
#